data_5da26da09a7c7dc6951f74f1f0d9542f
#
_entry.id   5da26da09a7c7dc6951f74f1f0d9542f
#
_cell.length_a   1.000
_cell.length_b   1.000
_cell.length_c   1.000
_cell.angle_alpha   90.00
_cell.angle_beta   90.00
_cell.angle_gamma   90.00
#
_symmetry.space_group_name_H-M   'P 1'
#
loop_
_entity.id
_entity.type
_entity.pdbx_description
1 polymer ?
#
loop_
_entity_poly.entity_id
_entity_poly.type
_entity_poly.pdbx_seq_one_letter_code
_entity_poly.pdbx_strand_id
1 'polypeptide(L)'
;RMFGMDKRADLIVVFGGTNDYGHGDAAIGGEEDGGPATFFGALNFMMTWLKVEYPKATIVFMTPCRRWGDENISGEREKSDRNARPLLSYVDAMIKAGKKNSVPVLDLYHNLGIDPNDEEQRKKYTADGLHLNDEGHRVLAEKLIEFLKAL
;
A
#
# COMPACT_ATOMS: atom_id res chain seq x y z
N ARG A 1 0.17 -12.64 -10.09
CA ARG A 1 1.60 -13.01 -9.84
C ARG A 1 1.78 -13.74 -8.51
N MET A 2 0.99 -13.46 -7.47
CA MET A 2 1.15 -14.10 -6.16
C MET A 2 1.02 -15.64 -6.20
N PHE A 3 0.25 -16.20 -7.10
CA PHE A 3 0.06 -17.66 -7.23
C PHE A 3 1.29 -18.43 -7.75
N GLY A 4 2.33 -17.75 -8.22
CA GLY A 4 3.54 -18.37 -8.77
C GLY A 4 4.81 -18.07 -7.99
N MET A 5 4.73 -17.60 -6.74
CA MET A 5 5.89 -17.32 -5.92
C MET A 5 6.56 -18.62 -5.41
N ASP A 6 7.86 -18.55 -5.12
CA ASP A 6 8.60 -19.67 -4.54
C ASP A 6 8.01 -20.06 -3.17
N LYS A 7 7.66 -21.33 -3.02
CA LYS A 7 7.09 -21.88 -1.77
C LYS A 7 8.05 -21.88 -0.59
N ARG A 8 9.34 -21.63 -0.83
CA ARG A 8 10.40 -21.54 0.19
C ARG A 8 10.63 -20.12 0.68
N ALA A 9 9.79 -19.16 0.28
CA ALA A 9 9.92 -17.77 0.74
C ALA A 9 9.80 -17.71 2.26
N ASP A 10 10.77 -17.09 2.92
CA ASP A 10 10.77 -16.82 4.36
C ASP A 10 10.16 -15.45 4.69
N LEU A 11 10.19 -14.53 3.72
CA LEU A 11 9.63 -13.18 3.82
C LEU A 11 8.85 -12.84 2.55
N ILE A 12 7.64 -12.34 2.74
CA ILE A 12 6.80 -11.83 1.65
C ILE A 12 6.43 -10.39 1.98
N VAL A 13 6.87 -9.47 1.14
CA VAL A 13 6.51 -8.04 1.25
C VAL A 13 5.57 -7.67 0.11
N VAL A 14 4.39 -7.18 0.46
CA VAL A 14 3.38 -6.71 -0.49
C VAL A 14 3.33 -5.18 -0.43
N PHE A 15 3.65 -4.54 -1.56
CA PHE A 15 3.64 -3.09 -1.69
C PHE A 15 2.72 -2.69 -2.85
N GLY A 16 1.65 -1.93 -2.56
CA GLY A 16 0.65 -1.58 -3.56
C GLY A 16 -0.42 -0.62 -3.04
N GLY A 17 -1.48 -0.42 -3.83
CA GLY A 17 -2.63 0.45 -3.49
C GLY A 17 -2.59 1.83 -4.14
N THR A 18 -1.44 2.31 -4.60
CA THR A 18 -1.34 3.61 -5.28
C THR A 18 -2.02 3.63 -6.65
N ASN A 19 -2.04 2.49 -7.35
CA ASN A 19 -2.72 2.37 -8.63
C ASN A 19 -4.23 2.26 -8.47
N ASP A 20 -4.71 1.57 -7.43
CA ASP A 20 -6.13 1.54 -7.09
C ASP A 20 -6.67 2.95 -6.86
N TYR A 21 -5.90 3.80 -6.15
CA TYR A 21 -6.18 5.22 -6.04
C TYR A 21 -6.08 5.94 -7.40
N GLY A 22 -4.96 5.78 -8.12
CA GLY A 22 -4.66 6.55 -9.34
C GLY A 22 -5.62 6.25 -10.49
N HIS A 23 -6.02 5.00 -10.66
CA HIS A 23 -7.01 4.59 -11.67
C HIS A 23 -8.45 4.82 -11.19
N GLY A 24 -8.71 4.69 -9.87
CA GLY A 24 -10.03 4.87 -9.28
C GLY A 24 -11.11 3.93 -9.82
N ASP A 25 -10.71 2.77 -10.36
CA ASP A 25 -11.59 1.82 -11.03
C ASP A 25 -12.14 0.74 -10.08
N ALA A 26 -11.60 0.62 -8.88
CA ALA A 26 -12.09 -0.27 -7.85
C ALA A 26 -12.71 0.52 -6.67
N ALA A 27 -13.91 0.13 -6.26
CA ALA A 27 -14.50 0.64 -5.03
C ALA A 27 -13.67 0.23 -3.81
N ILE A 28 -13.59 1.08 -2.78
CA ILE A 28 -12.90 0.72 -1.54
C ILE A 28 -13.56 -0.48 -0.85
N GLY A 29 -14.89 -0.55 -0.87
CA GLY A 29 -15.64 -1.61 -0.21
C GLY A 29 -15.74 -1.45 1.30
N GLY A 30 -16.10 -2.53 1.98
CA GLY A 30 -16.25 -2.63 3.43
C GLY A 30 -15.29 -3.65 4.04
N GLU A 31 -15.11 -3.54 5.37
CA GLU A 31 -14.19 -4.41 6.11
C GLU A 31 -14.54 -5.91 6.01
N GLU A 32 -15.81 -6.23 5.75
CA GLU A 32 -16.29 -7.61 5.66
C GLU A 32 -16.23 -8.19 4.24
N ASP A 33 -15.84 -7.40 3.24
CA ASP A 33 -15.72 -7.90 1.87
C ASP A 33 -14.63 -8.98 1.78
N GLY A 34 -14.95 -10.11 1.14
CA GLY A 34 -14.08 -11.28 1.07
C GLY A 34 -13.55 -11.63 -0.32
N GLY A 35 -13.87 -10.84 -1.34
CA GLY A 35 -13.50 -11.14 -2.73
C GLY A 35 -12.81 -9.96 -3.43
N PRO A 36 -12.17 -10.18 -4.59
CA PRO A 36 -11.33 -9.19 -5.26
C PRO A 36 -12.11 -8.05 -5.96
N ALA A 37 -13.42 -7.97 -5.78
CA ALA A 37 -14.26 -6.95 -6.42
C ALA A 37 -14.12 -5.55 -5.81
N THR A 38 -13.60 -5.45 -4.59
CA THR A 38 -13.32 -4.20 -3.89
C THR A 38 -11.90 -4.21 -3.37
N PHE A 39 -11.35 -3.03 -3.03
CA PHE A 39 -10.01 -2.92 -2.47
C PHE A 39 -9.89 -3.68 -1.14
N PHE A 40 -10.84 -3.49 -0.21
CA PHE A 40 -10.89 -4.25 1.04
C PHE A 40 -10.97 -5.75 0.80
N GLY A 41 -11.86 -6.17 -0.09
CA GLY A 41 -12.03 -7.58 -0.42
C GLY A 41 -10.75 -8.20 -0.99
N ALA A 42 -10.05 -7.48 -1.87
CA ALA A 42 -8.77 -7.91 -2.42
C ALA A 42 -7.69 -8.05 -1.33
N LEU A 43 -7.61 -7.09 -0.40
CA LEU A 43 -6.69 -7.15 0.74
C LEU A 43 -6.99 -8.35 1.65
N ASN A 44 -8.25 -8.52 2.06
CA ASN A 44 -8.67 -9.64 2.89
C ASN A 44 -8.36 -10.98 2.21
N PHE A 45 -8.67 -11.10 0.92
CA PHE A 45 -8.35 -12.28 0.14
C PHE A 45 -6.85 -12.56 0.09
N MET A 46 -6.02 -11.56 -0.26
CA MET A 46 -4.57 -11.73 -0.34
C MET A 46 -3.96 -12.11 1.01
N MET A 47 -4.33 -11.42 2.08
CA MET A 47 -3.80 -11.68 3.42
C MET A 47 -4.13 -13.09 3.90
N THR A 48 -5.39 -13.51 3.73
CA THR A 48 -5.83 -14.85 4.12
C THR A 48 -5.15 -15.92 3.27
N TRP A 49 -5.11 -15.73 1.95
CA TRP A 49 -4.50 -16.69 1.03
C TRP A 49 -3.00 -16.85 1.29
N LEU A 50 -2.27 -15.75 1.48
CA LEU A 50 -0.82 -15.79 1.77
C LEU A 50 -0.52 -16.55 3.07
N LYS A 51 -1.31 -16.33 4.12
CA LYS A 51 -1.14 -17.08 5.39
C LYS A 51 -1.36 -18.58 5.23
N VAL A 52 -2.29 -18.99 4.39
CA VAL A 52 -2.55 -20.41 4.12
C VAL A 52 -1.44 -21.04 3.28
N GLU A 53 -1.02 -20.35 2.22
CA GLU A 53 -0.06 -20.88 1.25
C GLU A 53 1.40 -20.80 1.73
N TYR A 54 1.70 -19.87 2.64
CA TYR A 54 3.06 -19.60 3.18
C TYR A 54 3.04 -19.54 4.71
N PRO A 55 2.66 -20.65 5.39
CA PRO A 55 2.42 -20.64 6.83
C PRO A 55 3.69 -20.41 7.67
N LYS A 56 4.87 -20.48 7.06
CA LYS A 56 6.16 -20.25 7.73
C LYS A 56 6.78 -18.90 7.39
N ALA A 57 6.24 -18.20 6.39
CA ALA A 57 6.80 -16.92 5.96
C ALA A 57 6.31 -15.80 6.87
N THR A 58 7.19 -14.83 7.12
CA THR A 58 6.80 -13.52 7.60
C THR A 58 6.12 -12.76 6.45
N ILE A 59 4.88 -12.34 6.64
CA ILE A 59 4.10 -11.61 5.63
C ILE A 59 3.93 -10.18 6.13
N VAL A 60 4.32 -9.21 5.31
CA VAL A 60 4.23 -7.78 5.59
C VAL A 60 3.55 -7.08 4.42
N PHE A 61 2.60 -6.21 4.73
CA PHE A 61 2.06 -5.27 3.76
C PHE A 61 2.64 -3.87 4.02
N MET A 62 2.80 -3.10 2.95
CA MET A 62 3.23 -1.70 3.04
C MET A 62 2.15 -0.82 2.41
N THR A 63 1.73 0.23 3.13
CA THR A 63 0.82 1.21 2.56
C THR A 63 1.46 1.95 1.40
N PRO A 64 0.69 2.54 0.48
CA PRO A 64 1.23 3.53 -0.44
C PRO A 64 2.04 4.60 0.29
N CYS A 65 3.09 5.11 -0.34
CA CYS A 65 3.74 6.34 0.08
C CYS A 65 2.85 7.54 -0.25
N ARG A 66 3.11 8.68 0.38
CA ARG A 66 2.58 9.95 -0.11
C ARG A 66 3.03 10.21 -1.54
N ARG A 67 2.20 10.92 -2.30
CA ARG A 67 2.50 11.32 -3.67
C ARG A 67 1.98 12.73 -3.93
N TRP A 68 2.51 13.38 -4.94
CA TRP A 68 2.02 14.68 -5.35
C TRP A 68 0.53 14.60 -5.68
N GLY A 69 -0.26 15.49 -5.05
CA GLY A 69 -1.70 15.54 -5.22
C GLY A 69 -2.48 14.41 -4.53
N ASP A 70 -1.90 13.72 -3.55
CA ASP A 70 -2.53 12.59 -2.82
C ASP A 70 -3.76 12.97 -1.97
N GLU A 71 -3.92 14.27 -1.70
CA GLU A 71 -5.10 14.81 -1.01
C GLU A 71 -6.30 15.00 -1.96
N ASN A 72 -6.05 14.96 -3.27
CA ASN A 72 -7.12 15.06 -4.25
C ASN A 72 -7.95 13.78 -4.31
N ILE A 73 -9.19 13.92 -4.76
CA ILE A 73 -10.07 12.77 -5.00
C ILE A 73 -9.59 12.08 -6.28
N SER A 74 -9.10 10.85 -6.12
CA SER A 74 -8.60 9.91 -7.13
C SER A 74 -8.02 10.54 -8.40
N GLY A 75 -6.80 10.99 -8.32
CA GLY A 75 -5.95 11.28 -9.45
C GLY A 75 -6.59 12.16 -10.54
N GLU A 76 -6.64 11.62 -11.72
CA GLU A 76 -7.16 12.30 -12.91
C GLU A 76 -8.68 12.16 -13.10
N ARG A 77 -9.38 11.44 -12.21
CA ARG A 77 -10.81 11.19 -12.36
C ARG A 77 -11.67 12.33 -11.87
N GLU A 78 -12.75 12.55 -12.59
CA GLU A 78 -13.74 13.57 -12.25
C GLU A 78 -14.36 13.30 -10.87
N LYS A 79 -14.66 14.37 -10.15
CA LYS A 79 -15.33 14.33 -8.83
C LYS A 79 -16.68 13.60 -8.83
N SER A 80 -17.24 13.32 -9.99
CA SER A 80 -18.48 12.54 -10.18
C SER A 80 -18.27 11.03 -10.13
N ASP A 81 -17.02 10.54 -10.20
CA ASP A 81 -16.75 9.10 -10.09
C ASP A 81 -17.03 8.61 -8.65
N ARG A 82 -18.02 7.73 -8.51
CA ARG A 82 -18.42 7.14 -7.23
C ARG A 82 -17.30 6.37 -6.52
N ASN A 83 -16.28 5.95 -7.24
CA ASN A 83 -15.11 5.25 -6.69
C ASN A 83 -14.00 6.21 -6.28
N ALA A 84 -14.10 7.49 -6.69
CA ALA A 84 -13.09 8.49 -6.39
C ALA A 84 -12.94 8.72 -4.88
N ARG A 85 -11.73 8.57 -4.37
CA ARG A 85 -11.39 8.76 -2.95
C ARG A 85 -9.97 9.32 -2.84
N PRO A 86 -9.65 10.08 -1.79
CA PRO A 86 -8.27 10.44 -1.47
C PRO A 86 -7.41 9.20 -1.21
N LEU A 87 -6.11 9.29 -1.45
CA LEU A 87 -5.18 8.17 -1.22
C LEU A 87 -5.23 7.67 0.23
N LEU A 88 -5.44 8.57 1.19
CA LEU A 88 -5.58 8.22 2.61
C LEU A 88 -6.69 7.18 2.86
N SER A 89 -7.76 7.18 2.08
CA SER A 89 -8.82 6.17 2.22
C SER A 89 -8.34 4.76 1.91
N TYR A 90 -7.41 4.61 0.98
CA TYR A 90 -6.79 3.32 0.64
C TYR A 90 -5.76 2.89 1.69
N VAL A 91 -5.03 3.86 2.24
CA VAL A 91 -4.12 3.64 3.38
C VAL A 91 -4.87 3.12 4.59
N ASP A 92 -5.95 3.80 4.99
CA ASP A 92 -6.80 3.41 6.12
C ASP A 92 -7.39 2.02 5.93
N ALA A 93 -7.87 1.71 4.71
CA ALA A 93 -8.40 0.40 4.37
C ALA A 93 -7.34 -0.70 4.55
N MET A 94 -6.11 -0.47 4.10
CA MET A 94 -5.02 -1.44 4.26
C MET A 94 -4.64 -1.66 5.73
N ILE A 95 -4.55 -0.59 6.53
CA ILE A 95 -4.27 -0.68 7.96
C ILE A 95 -5.35 -1.48 8.69
N LYS A 96 -6.63 -1.21 8.38
CA LYS A 96 -7.77 -1.94 8.96
C LYS A 96 -7.77 -3.41 8.55
N ALA A 97 -7.55 -3.70 7.25
CA ALA A 97 -7.45 -5.08 6.76
C ALA A 97 -6.30 -5.84 7.45
N GLY A 98 -5.14 -5.19 7.65
CA GLY A 98 -4.03 -5.76 8.37
C GLY A 98 -4.39 -6.14 9.81
N LYS A 99 -5.06 -5.23 10.54
CA LYS A 99 -5.55 -5.49 11.90
C LYS A 99 -6.53 -6.67 11.94
N LYS A 100 -7.52 -6.65 11.05
CA LYS A 100 -8.53 -7.73 10.95
C LYS A 100 -7.90 -9.09 10.69
N ASN A 101 -6.94 -9.15 9.78
CA ASN A 101 -6.30 -10.40 9.35
C ASN A 101 -5.06 -10.77 10.18
N SER A 102 -4.70 -9.98 11.21
CA SER A 102 -3.46 -10.18 11.98
C SER A 102 -2.22 -10.28 11.08
N VAL A 103 -2.11 -9.35 10.15
CA VAL A 103 -0.96 -9.19 9.23
C VAL A 103 -0.32 -7.84 9.50
N PRO A 104 1.01 -7.79 9.78
CA PRO A 104 1.74 -6.55 9.99
C PRO A 104 1.65 -5.63 8.75
N VAL A 105 1.38 -4.35 8.99
CA VAL A 105 1.34 -3.32 7.95
C VAL A 105 2.33 -2.21 8.30
N LEU A 106 3.32 -2.00 7.45
CA LEU A 106 4.21 -0.84 7.52
C LEU A 106 3.50 0.37 6.90
N ASP A 107 3.15 1.31 7.74
CA ASP A 107 2.49 2.56 7.31
C ASP A 107 3.52 3.56 6.77
N LEU A 108 3.78 3.49 5.47
CA LEU A 108 4.69 4.41 4.78
C LEU A 108 4.06 5.78 4.53
N TYR A 109 2.73 5.85 4.39
CA TYR A 109 2.06 7.13 4.16
C TYR A 109 2.34 8.14 5.27
N HIS A 110 2.22 7.71 6.52
CA HIS A 110 2.42 8.58 7.68
C HIS A 110 3.87 8.59 8.19
N ASN A 111 4.65 7.52 7.98
CA ASN A 111 5.92 7.32 8.67
C ASN A 111 7.16 7.33 7.78
N LEU A 112 7.01 7.42 6.45
CA LEU A 112 8.18 7.47 5.56
C LEU A 112 8.98 8.79 5.73
N GLY A 113 8.29 9.89 6.06
CA GLY A 113 8.93 11.19 6.23
C GLY A 113 9.23 11.92 4.91
N ILE A 114 8.62 11.49 3.80
CA ILE A 114 8.73 12.13 2.48
C ILE A 114 7.35 12.68 2.11
N ASP A 115 7.28 13.97 1.81
CA ASP A 115 6.07 14.64 1.32
C ASP A 115 6.29 15.24 -0.08
N PRO A 116 5.82 14.59 -1.14
CA PRO A 116 5.96 15.11 -2.50
C PRO A 116 5.10 16.34 -2.81
N ASN A 117 4.21 16.76 -1.91
CA ASN A 117 3.50 18.04 -2.06
C ASN A 117 4.44 19.22 -1.74
N ASP A 118 5.48 19.00 -0.93
CA ASP A 118 6.60 19.92 -0.81
C ASP A 118 7.52 19.78 -2.03
N GLU A 119 7.80 20.89 -2.72
CA GLU A 119 8.55 20.88 -3.98
C GLU A 119 10.00 20.43 -3.81
N GLU A 120 10.66 20.80 -2.72
CA GLU A 120 12.06 20.43 -2.46
C GLU A 120 12.16 18.92 -2.17
N GLN A 121 11.27 18.40 -1.35
CA GLN A 121 11.24 16.97 -1.06
C GLN A 121 10.85 16.16 -2.29
N ARG A 122 9.89 16.64 -3.09
CA ARG A 122 9.52 16.01 -4.36
C ARG A 122 10.71 15.84 -5.29
N LYS A 123 11.47 16.90 -5.51
CA LYS A 123 12.68 16.88 -6.36
C LYS A 123 13.77 15.99 -5.80
N LYS A 124 13.92 15.95 -4.47
CA LYS A 124 14.97 15.20 -3.80
C LYS A 124 14.72 13.70 -3.79
N TYR A 125 13.48 13.26 -3.57
CA TYR A 125 13.16 11.88 -3.24
C TYR A 125 12.34 11.15 -4.31
N THR A 126 11.83 11.85 -5.31
CA THR A 126 10.99 11.25 -6.37
C THR A 126 11.49 11.62 -7.75
N ALA A 127 11.13 10.78 -8.74
CA ALA A 127 11.40 11.07 -10.15
C ALA A 127 10.34 12.02 -10.75
N ASP A 128 9.09 11.90 -10.30
CA ASP A 128 7.91 12.53 -10.91
C ASP A 128 6.82 12.93 -9.91
N GLY A 129 7.12 12.89 -8.62
CA GLY A 129 6.15 13.12 -7.55
C GLY A 129 5.37 11.88 -7.12
N LEU A 130 5.59 10.73 -7.76
CA LEU A 130 4.98 9.45 -7.44
C LEU A 130 6.05 8.36 -7.19
N HIS A 131 6.93 8.16 -8.15
CA HIS A 131 7.94 7.11 -8.09
C HIS A 131 9.17 7.60 -7.32
N LEU A 132 9.54 6.88 -6.27
CA LEU A 132 10.75 7.17 -5.52
C LEU A 132 11.98 7.03 -6.41
N ASN A 133 12.92 7.95 -6.30
CA ASN A 133 14.26 7.83 -6.87
C ASN A 133 15.18 7.05 -5.91
N ASP A 134 16.48 6.96 -6.21
CA ASP A 134 17.44 6.20 -5.39
C ASP A 134 17.49 6.69 -3.94
N GLU A 135 17.43 8.00 -3.71
CA GLU A 135 17.42 8.56 -2.35
C GLU A 135 16.12 8.20 -1.60
N GLY A 136 14.98 8.32 -2.28
CA GLY A 136 13.70 7.91 -1.71
C GLY A 136 13.65 6.43 -1.37
N HIS A 137 14.21 5.58 -2.25
CA HIS A 137 14.30 4.14 -1.99
C HIS A 137 15.23 3.80 -0.81
N ARG A 138 16.31 4.56 -0.57
CA ARG A 138 17.15 4.38 0.63
C ARG A 138 16.36 4.63 1.90
N VAL A 139 15.62 5.74 1.96
CA VAL A 139 14.76 6.06 3.12
C VAL A 139 13.72 4.96 3.35
N LEU A 140 13.08 4.47 2.28
CA LEU A 140 12.10 3.37 2.36
C LEU A 140 12.77 2.09 2.88
N ALA A 141 13.95 1.75 2.37
CA ALA A 141 14.67 0.54 2.79
C ALA A 141 15.03 0.58 4.28
N GLU A 142 15.48 1.73 4.79
CA GLU A 142 15.77 1.92 6.21
C GLU A 142 14.51 1.69 7.07
N LYS A 143 13.38 2.27 6.67
CA LYS A 143 12.09 2.09 7.36
C LYS A 143 11.63 0.63 7.35
N LEU A 144 11.76 -0.05 6.22
CA LEU A 144 11.41 -1.46 6.13
C LEU A 144 12.31 -2.33 7.02
N ILE A 145 13.63 -2.06 7.04
CA ILE A 145 14.57 -2.78 7.89
C ILE A 145 14.25 -2.57 9.38
N GLU A 146 13.98 -1.33 9.79
CA GLU A 146 13.57 -1.03 11.17
C GLU A 146 12.30 -1.79 11.56
N PHE A 147 11.31 -1.77 10.67
CA PHE A 147 10.03 -2.45 10.89
C PHE A 147 10.20 -3.96 11.02
N LEU A 148 10.97 -4.58 10.11
CA LEU A 148 11.21 -6.03 10.13
C LEU A 148 11.98 -6.49 11.38
N LYS A 149 12.87 -5.65 11.93
CA LYS A 149 13.58 -5.95 13.18
C LYS A 149 12.70 -5.87 14.42
N ALA A 150 11.55 -5.18 14.33
CA ALA A 150 10.61 -5.01 15.43
C ALA A 150 9.49 -6.06 15.46
N LEU A 151 9.39 -6.91 14.40
CA LEU A 151 8.45 -8.04 14.33
C LEU A 151 8.96 -9.25 15.11
#